data_c7e0b1dfe22eee22e8e7de770d1e0b13
#
_entry.id   c7e0b1dfe22eee22e8e7de770d1e0b13
#
_cell.length_a   1.000
_cell.length_b   1.000
_cell.length_c   1.000
_cell.angle_alpha   90.00
_cell.angle_beta   90.00
_cell.angle_gamma   90.00
#
_symmetry.space_group_name_H-M   'P 1'
#
loop_
_entity.id
_entity.type
_entity.pdbx_description
1 polymer ?
#
loop_
_entity_poly.entity_id
_entity_poly.type
_entity_poly.pdbx_seq_one_letter_code
_entity_poly.pdbx_strand_id
1 'polypeptide(L)'
;ESLVRKAHEVLLAESGAEADRNGGAGRSFDRMVKPSLRYCEETGNIFSGTLYAGLAALVDSDPAPRPGARVGMYSYGSGSCAEFFAGSLGDAARSVVGARRIGAHLAARRPLSLTDYERIVLEREAKALCPDFTPERETPAGHFEEAYSGSGLLVLEGVKDHYRRYARS
;
A
#
# COMPACT_ATOMS: atom_id res chain seq x y z
N GLU A 1 5.16 4.18 11.32
CA GLU A 1 5.26 5.62 11.61
C GLU A 1 6.55 5.97 12.36
N SER A 2 6.93 5.27 13.43
CA SER A 2 8.06 5.65 14.30
C SER A 2 9.43 5.76 13.58
N LEU A 3 9.77 4.82 12.71
CA LEU A 3 11.04 4.85 11.97
C LEU A 3 11.07 6.00 10.95
N VAL A 4 9.98 6.23 10.25
CA VAL A 4 9.87 7.31 9.26
C VAL A 4 9.94 8.66 9.95
N ARG A 5 9.35 8.81 11.15
CA ARG A 5 9.44 10.02 11.96
C ARG A 5 10.88 10.30 12.39
N LYS A 6 11.60 9.30 12.90
CA LYS A 6 13.01 9.42 13.26
C LYS A 6 13.88 9.80 12.06
N ALA A 7 13.65 9.16 10.91
CA ALA A 7 14.39 9.50 9.69
C ALA A 7 14.14 10.96 9.27
N HIS A 8 12.91 11.45 9.39
CA HIS A 8 12.57 12.84 9.09
C HIS A 8 13.24 13.82 10.07
N GLU A 9 13.27 13.50 11.36
CA GLU A 9 13.95 14.30 12.39
C GLU A 9 15.44 14.40 12.13
N VAL A 10 16.10 13.28 11.80
CA VAL A 10 17.53 13.25 11.44
C VAL A 10 17.79 14.08 10.18
N LEU A 11 16.95 13.92 9.14
CA LEU A 11 17.10 14.70 7.91
C LEU A 11 16.98 16.21 8.15
N LEU A 12 16.08 16.65 9.00
CA LEU A 12 15.94 18.06 9.36
C LEU A 12 17.18 18.57 10.11
N ALA A 13 17.68 17.77 11.07
CA ALA A 13 18.86 18.15 11.84
C ALA A 13 20.11 18.27 10.95
N GLU A 14 20.33 17.31 10.05
CA GLU A 14 21.48 17.28 9.15
C GLU A 14 21.42 18.34 8.04
N SER A 15 20.21 18.68 7.58
CA SER A 15 20.03 19.65 6.50
C SER A 15 20.27 21.10 6.92
N GLY A 16 20.43 21.37 8.22
CA GLY A 16 20.45 22.73 8.74
C GLY A 16 19.16 23.52 8.50
N ALA A 17 18.12 22.84 8.00
CA ALA A 17 16.78 23.41 7.89
C ALA A 17 16.33 23.75 9.31
N GLU A 18 16.19 25.06 9.61
CA GLU A 18 15.55 25.47 10.84
C GLU A 18 14.21 24.72 10.92
N ALA A 19 14.13 23.81 11.89
CA ALA A 19 12.87 23.15 12.22
C ALA A 19 11.82 24.23 12.26
N ASP A 20 10.90 24.13 11.32
CA ASP A 20 9.88 25.13 10.94
C ASP A 20 9.64 26.15 12.08
N ARG A 21 10.02 27.42 11.87
CA ARG A 21 10.06 28.48 12.92
C ARG A 21 8.79 28.56 13.78
N ASN A 22 7.72 27.85 13.38
CA ASN A 22 6.41 27.82 14.01
C ASN A 22 5.98 26.48 14.58
N GLY A 23 6.85 25.47 14.81
CA GLY A 23 6.30 24.27 15.41
C GLY A 23 7.16 23.01 15.53
N GLY A 24 8.42 23.07 15.20
CA GLY A 24 9.32 21.94 15.40
C GLY A 24 9.15 20.79 14.40
N ALA A 25 9.96 19.74 14.58
CA ALA A 25 10.01 18.55 13.73
C ALA A 25 8.65 17.82 13.62
N GLY A 26 7.83 17.87 14.68
CA GLY A 26 6.50 17.24 14.69
C GLY A 26 5.53 17.83 13.68
N ARG A 27 5.39 19.14 13.59
CA ARG A 27 4.52 19.79 12.59
C ARG A 27 5.06 19.62 11.18
N SER A 28 6.37 19.63 11.02
CA SER A 28 6.99 19.35 9.73
C SER A 28 6.66 17.94 9.26
N PHE A 29 6.74 16.96 10.14
CA PHE A 29 6.34 15.58 9.86
C PHE A 29 4.86 15.49 9.45
N ASP A 30 3.96 16.07 10.24
CA ASP A 30 2.52 16.02 9.99
C ASP A 30 2.14 16.64 8.63
N ARG A 31 2.84 17.69 8.22
CA ARG A 31 2.61 18.36 6.95
C ARG A 31 3.24 17.64 5.76
N MET A 32 4.50 17.19 5.88
CA MET A 32 5.30 16.74 4.76
C MET A 32 5.31 15.22 4.57
N VAL A 33 5.14 14.47 5.66
CA VAL A 33 5.33 13.02 5.64
C VAL A 33 4.02 12.28 5.91
N LYS A 34 3.27 12.68 6.92
CA LYS A 34 2.05 11.98 7.33
C LYS A 34 1.03 11.73 6.22
N PRO A 35 0.80 12.66 5.26
CA PRO A 35 -0.10 12.38 4.13
C PRO A 35 0.30 11.15 3.30
N SER A 36 1.60 10.83 3.23
CA SER A 36 2.09 9.65 2.52
C SER A 36 1.76 8.32 3.21
N LEU A 37 1.42 8.33 4.50
CA LEU A 37 1.16 7.11 5.27
C LEU A 37 -0.26 6.57 5.10
N ARG A 38 -1.20 7.38 4.60
CA ARG A 38 -2.64 7.06 4.55
C ARG A 38 -2.95 5.69 3.92
N TYR A 39 -2.40 5.38 2.76
CA TYR A 39 -2.66 4.10 2.11
C TYR A 39 -1.97 2.93 2.82
N CYS A 40 -0.80 3.18 3.42
CA CYS A 40 -0.08 2.17 4.18
C CYS A 40 -0.80 1.83 5.50
N GLU A 41 -1.48 2.78 6.13
CA GLU A 41 -2.31 2.54 7.32
C GLU A 41 -3.47 1.59 7.02
N GLU A 42 -4.01 1.65 5.81
CA GLU A 42 -5.12 0.80 5.38
C GLU A 42 -4.70 -0.55 4.79
N THR A 43 -3.52 -0.66 4.21
CA THR A 43 -3.04 -1.88 3.54
C THR A 43 -2.05 -2.68 4.37
N GLY A 44 -1.43 -2.06 5.38
CA GLY A 44 -0.30 -2.63 6.09
C GLY A 44 0.98 -2.65 5.23
N ASN A 45 1.97 -3.42 5.67
CA ASN A 45 3.24 -3.54 4.98
C ASN A 45 3.12 -4.45 3.74
N ILE A 46 3.38 -3.89 2.57
CA ILE A 46 3.44 -4.60 1.28
C ILE A 46 4.87 -4.60 0.71
N PHE A 47 5.86 -4.69 1.58
CA PHE A 47 7.30 -4.69 1.25
C PHE A 47 7.71 -3.44 0.46
N SER A 48 8.49 -3.61 -0.61
CA SER A 48 8.93 -2.49 -1.47
C SER A 48 7.76 -1.72 -2.10
N GLY A 49 6.59 -2.34 -2.25
CA GLY A 49 5.37 -1.66 -2.69
C GLY A 49 4.89 -0.57 -1.75
N THR A 50 5.20 -0.66 -0.44
CA THR A 50 4.84 0.34 0.57
C THR A 50 5.37 1.74 0.22
N LEU A 51 6.59 1.82 -0.32
CA LEU A 51 7.19 3.09 -0.72
C LEU A 51 6.37 3.79 -1.82
N TYR A 52 5.95 3.02 -2.82
CA TYR A 52 5.15 3.54 -3.94
C TYR A 52 3.69 3.81 -3.56
N ALA A 53 3.14 3.01 -2.64
CA ALA A 53 1.82 3.30 -2.05
C ALA A 53 1.86 4.63 -1.27
N GLY A 54 2.96 4.89 -0.56
CA GLY A 54 3.20 6.17 0.11
C GLY A 54 3.30 7.34 -0.85
N LEU A 55 4.04 7.19 -1.96
CA LEU A 55 4.11 8.21 -3.00
C LEU A 55 2.73 8.50 -3.60
N ALA A 56 1.96 7.45 -3.91
CA ALA A 56 0.60 7.60 -4.44
C ALA A 56 -0.32 8.32 -3.44
N ALA A 57 -0.25 7.97 -2.14
CA ALA A 57 -1.02 8.63 -1.10
C ALA A 57 -0.67 10.11 -0.96
N LEU A 58 0.62 10.46 -1.07
CA LEU A 58 1.09 11.85 -1.04
C LEU A 58 0.54 12.66 -2.23
N VAL A 59 0.61 12.10 -3.44
CA VAL A 59 0.10 12.75 -4.66
C VAL A 59 -1.42 12.91 -4.64
N ASP A 60 -2.14 11.96 -4.00
CA ASP A 60 -3.61 11.98 -3.87
C ASP A 60 -4.09 12.70 -2.59
N SER A 61 -3.18 13.31 -1.83
CA SER A 61 -3.52 14.07 -0.62
C SER A 61 -4.15 15.44 -0.92
N ASP A 62 -4.74 16.04 0.10
CA ASP A 62 -5.25 17.42 0.03
C ASP A 62 -4.72 18.24 1.22
N PRO A 63 -3.94 19.29 0.98
CA PRO A 63 -3.46 19.72 -0.34
C PRO A 63 -2.39 18.76 -0.91
N ALA A 64 -2.49 18.50 -2.21
CA ALA A 64 -1.47 17.71 -2.92
C ALA A 64 -0.21 18.56 -3.22
N PRO A 65 0.97 17.93 -3.29
CA PRO A 65 2.15 18.60 -3.80
C PRO A 65 1.95 19.08 -5.24
N ARG A 66 2.44 20.29 -5.53
CA ARG A 66 2.35 20.87 -6.87
C ARG A 66 3.29 20.14 -7.86
N PRO A 67 3.02 20.21 -9.16
CA PRO A 67 3.97 19.81 -10.19
C PRO A 67 5.34 20.46 -10.00
N GLY A 68 6.41 19.71 -10.27
CA GLY A 68 7.78 20.12 -10.03
C GLY A 68 8.25 20.07 -8.56
N ALA A 69 7.35 19.78 -7.60
CA ALA A 69 7.75 19.62 -6.22
C ALA A 69 8.76 18.45 -6.07
N ARG A 70 9.81 18.68 -5.30
CA ARG A 70 10.78 17.63 -4.95
C ARG A 70 10.19 16.74 -3.85
N VAL A 71 10.29 15.43 -4.06
CA VAL A 71 9.87 14.40 -3.11
C VAL A 71 11.06 13.55 -2.76
N GLY A 72 11.38 13.46 -1.46
CA GLY A 72 12.33 12.50 -0.93
C GLY A 72 11.63 11.18 -0.65
N MET A 73 12.24 10.08 -1.05
CA MET A 73 11.76 8.72 -0.84
C MET A 73 12.76 7.97 0.02
N TYR A 74 12.30 7.48 1.16
CA TYR A 74 13.09 6.72 2.11
C TYR A 74 12.54 5.30 2.24
N SER A 75 13.40 4.33 1.99
CA SER A 75 13.09 2.91 2.16
C SER A 75 14.03 2.29 3.17
N TYR A 76 13.49 1.47 4.06
CA TYR A 76 14.26 0.70 5.03
C TYR A 76 13.76 -0.75 5.01
N GLY A 77 14.68 -1.70 4.99
CA GLY A 77 14.35 -3.11 4.90
C GLY A 77 15.20 -4.01 5.79
N SER A 78 14.95 -5.31 5.70
CA SER A 78 15.69 -6.36 6.41
C SER A 78 17.18 -6.29 6.11
N GLY A 79 18.01 -6.67 7.09
CA GLY A 79 19.46 -6.57 6.98
C GLY A 79 20.00 -5.17 7.24
N SER A 80 19.20 -4.28 7.85
CA SER A 80 19.55 -2.88 8.12
C SER A 80 19.94 -2.10 6.86
N CYS A 81 19.35 -2.47 5.73
CA CYS A 81 19.53 -1.79 4.45
C CYS A 81 18.57 -0.60 4.34
N ALA A 82 19.11 0.59 4.11
CA ALA A 82 18.32 1.79 3.90
C ALA A 82 18.74 2.48 2.60
N GLU A 83 17.76 3.03 1.90
CA GLU A 83 17.97 3.81 0.69
C GLU A 83 17.17 5.11 0.77
N PHE A 84 17.82 6.21 0.40
CA PHE A 84 17.19 7.50 0.24
C PHE A 84 17.48 8.06 -1.13
N PHE A 85 16.46 8.43 -1.85
CA PHE A 85 16.57 9.09 -3.14
C PHE A 85 15.50 10.17 -3.29
N ALA A 86 15.68 11.06 -4.24
CA ALA A 86 14.76 12.15 -4.48
C ALA A 86 14.40 12.25 -5.96
N GLY A 87 13.19 12.70 -6.23
CA GLY A 87 12.68 12.97 -7.55
C GLY A 87 11.84 14.24 -7.57
N SER A 88 11.42 14.63 -8.76
CA SER A 88 10.45 15.72 -8.95
C SER A 88 9.14 15.17 -9.50
N LEU A 89 8.02 15.66 -9.01
CA LEU A 89 6.71 15.28 -9.51
C LEU A 89 6.49 15.85 -10.92
N GLY A 90 6.16 14.97 -11.87
CA GLY A 90 5.75 15.40 -13.21
C GLY A 90 4.36 16.06 -13.21
N ASP A 91 4.06 16.83 -14.26
CA ASP A 91 2.78 17.53 -14.41
C ASP A 91 1.57 16.59 -14.39
N ALA A 92 1.71 15.38 -14.94
CA ALA A 92 0.65 14.38 -14.99
C ALA A 92 0.50 13.54 -13.72
N ALA A 93 1.34 13.72 -12.68
CA ALA A 93 1.37 12.84 -11.52
C ALA A 93 -0.02 12.70 -10.86
N ARG A 94 -0.70 13.83 -10.61
CA ARG A 94 -2.01 13.84 -9.97
C ARG A 94 -3.10 13.17 -10.83
N SER A 95 -3.11 13.39 -12.13
CA SER A 95 -4.09 12.78 -13.03
C SER A 95 -3.86 11.28 -13.17
N VAL A 96 -2.61 10.84 -13.25
CA VAL A 96 -2.26 9.41 -13.33
C VAL A 96 -2.64 8.67 -12.05
N VAL A 97 -2.32 9.21 -10.88
CA VAL A 97 -2.68 8.60 -9.59
C VAL A 97 -4.19 8.65 -9.39
N GLY A 98 -4.84 9.79 -9.65
CA GLY A 98 -6.28 9.96 -9.50
C GLY A 98 -7.10 9.01 -10.37
N ALA A 99 -6.63 8.72 -11.60
CA ALA A 99 -7.27 7.75 -12.49
C ALA A 99 -7.27 6.32 -11.93
N ARG A 100 -6.37 6.00 -11.00
CA ARG A 100 -6.33 4.69 -10.33
C ARG A 100 -7.37 4.54 -9.24
N ARG A 101 -7.97 5.64 -8.76
CA ARG A 101 -9.03 5.63 -7.73
C ARG A 101 -8.68 4.76 -6.50
N ILE A 102 -7.41 4.78 -6.06
CA ILE A 102 -6.89 3.89 -5.01
C ILE A 102 -7.73 4.02 -3.73
N GLY A 103 -7.97 5.25 -3.26
CA GLY A 103 -8.79 5.49 -2.07
C GLY A 103 -10.21 4.92 -2.19
N ALA A 104 -10.85 5.03 -3.38
CA ALA A 104 -12.16 4.45 -3.60
C ALA A 104 -12.14 2.91 -3.56
N HIS A 105 -11.11 2.29 -4.13
CA HIS A 105 -10.95 0.83 -4.04
C HIS A 105 -10.71 0.37 -2.60
N LEU A 106 -9.91 1.10 -1.83
CA LEU A 106 -9.70 0.79 -0.41
C LEU A 106 -11.00 0.93 0.40
N ALA A 107 -11.75 2.00 0.17
CA ALA A 107 -13.03 2.23 0.85
C ALA A 107 -14.11 1.21 0.46
N ALA A 108 -14.05 0.63 -0.73
CA ALA A 108 -14.98 -0.39 -1.20
C ALA A 108 -14.67 -1.81 -0.68
N ARG A 109 -13.58 -1.99 0.07
CA ARG A 109 -13.24 -3.30 0.65
C ARG A 109 -14.32 -3.75 1.64
N ARG A 110 -14.69 -5.02 1.53
CA ARG A 110 -15.63 -5.64 2.46
C ARG A 110 -14.89 -6.11 3.72
N PRO A 111 -15.31 -5.72 4.93
CA PRO A 111 -14.75 -6.25 6.16
C PRO A 111 -15.13 -7.72 6.31
N LEU A 112 -14.18 -8.53 6.76
CA LEU A 112 -14.42 -9.92 7.12
C LEU A 112 -14.66 -10.04 8.63
N SER A 113 -15.45 -11.04 9.03
CA SER A 113 -15.45 -11.47 10.42
C SER A 113 -14.11 -12.12 10.78
N LEU A 114 -13.74 -12.11 12.06
CA LEU A 114 -12.52 -12.79 12.51
C LEU A 114 -12.54 -14.28 12.15
N THR A 115 -13.70 -14.91 12.33
CA THR A 115 -13.90 -16.34 12.01
C THR A 115 -13.67 -16.64 10.52
N ASP A 116 -14.19 -15.81 9.62
CA ASP A 116 -13.97 -15.96 8.18
C ASP A 116 -12.51 -15.75 7.81
N TYR A 117 -11.87 -14.73 8.42
CA TYR A 117 -10.45 -14.48 8.22
C TYR A 117 -9.58 -15.67 8.65
N GLU A 118 -9.80 -16.20 9.85
CA GLU A 118 -9.06 -17.38 10.35
C GLU A 118 -9.26 -18.60 9.45
N ARG A 119 -10.49 -18.82 8.98
CA ARG A 119 -10.80 -19.91 8.06
C ARG A 119 -10.05 -19.77 6.73
N ILE A 120 -10.03 -18.59 6.13
CA ILE A 120 -9.27 -18.32 4.91
C ILE A 120 -7.76 -18.56 5.12
N VAL A 121 -7.22 -18.13 6.27
CA VAL A 121 -5.80 -18.33 6.60
C VAL A 121 -5.48 -19.81 6.71
N LEU A 122 -6.29 -20.59 7.46
CA LEU A 122 -6.10 -22.03 7.62
C LEU A 122 -6.20 -22.79 6.29
N GLU A 123 -7.17 -22.45 5.44
CA GLU A 123 -7.31 -23.01 4.11
C GLU A 123 -6.08 -22.74 3.24
N ARG A 124 -5.58 -21.51 3.27
CA ARG A 124 -4.38 -21.12 2.54
C ARG A 124 -3.15 -21.89 3.02
N GLU A 125 -2.98 -22.04 4.33
CA GLU A 125 -1.86 -22.79 4.92
C GLU A 125 -1.94 -24.27 4.57
N ALA A 126 -3.10 -24.88 4.66
CA ALA A 126 -3.31 -26.28 4.29
C ALA A 126 -2.99 -26.57 2.81
N LYS A 127 -3.22 -25.58 1.93
CA LYS A 127 -3.00 -25.71 0.49
C LYS A 127 -1.63 -25.19 0.02
N ALA A 128 -0.83 -24.57 0.89
CA ALA A 128 0.41 -23.88 0.51
C ALA A 128 1.44 -24.78 -0.21
N LEU A 129 1.48 -26.06 0.14
CA LEU A 129 2.41 -27.04 -0.44
C LEU A 129 1.71 -28.08 -1.32
N CYS A 130 0.41 -27.97 -1.55
CA CYS A 130 -0.33 -28.89 -2.40
C CYS A 130 0.03 -28.66 -3.88
N PRO A 131 0.45 -29.71 -4.60
CA PRO A 131 0.77 -29.58 -6.03
C PRO A 131 -0.47 -29.32 -6.87
N ASP A 132 -1.62 -29.84 -6.44
CA ASP A 132 -2.88 -29.77 -7.16
C ASP A 132 -4.00 -29.35 -6.22
N PHE A 133 -4.71 -28.28 -6.51
CA PHE A 133 -5.95 -27.92 -5.82
C PHE A 133 -6.79 -26.92 -6.61
N THR A 134 -8.07 -26.90 -6.32
CA THR A 134 -9.01 -25.83 -6.74
C THR A 134 -9.36 -24.98 -5.51
N PRO A 135 -9.28 -23.64 -5.60
CA PRO A 135 -9.69 -22.76 -4.51
C PRO A 135 -11.17 -22.92 -4.20
N GLU A 136 -11.51 -22.93 -2.92
CA GLU A 136 -12.89 -22.81 -2.49
C GLU A 136 -13.37 -21.37 -2.66
N ARG A 137 -14.63 -21.20 -3.09
CA ARG A 137 -15.23 -19.89 -3.35
C ARG A 137 -16.36 -19.57 -2.37
N GLU A 138 -16.66 -20.49 -1.48
CA GLU A 138 -17.76 -20.39 -0.52
C GLU A 138 -17.36 -19.75 0.82
N THR A 139 -16.10 -19.38 0.98
CA THR A 139 -15.60 -18.76 2.22
C THR A 139 -15.09 -17.33 1.95
N PRO A 140 -15.75 -16.30 2.55
CA PRO A 140 -17.08 -16.33 3.18
C PRO A 140 -18.19 -16.56 2.16
N ALA A 141 -19.30 -17.13 2.62
CA ALA A 141 -20.43 -17.47 1.75
C ALA A 141 -20.92 -16.27 0.91
N GLY A 142 -21.08 -16.49 -0.39
CA GLY A 142 -21.51 -15.48 -1.35
C GLY A 142 -20.48 -14.39 -1.69
N HIS A 143 -19.32 -14.37 -1.02
CA HIS A 143 -18.33 -13.30 -1.25
C HIS A 143 -17.76 -13.32 -2.66
N PHE A 144 -17.50 -14.49 -3.21
CA PHE A 144 -17.00 -14.62 -4.58
C PHE A 144 -17.99 -14.08 -5.60
N GLU A 145 -19.26 -14.43 -5.47
CA GLU A 145 -20.33 -13.99 -6.37
C GLU A 145 -20.54 -12.47 -6.30
N GLU A 146 -20.48 -11.89 -5.11
CA GLU A 146 -20.69 -10.45 -4.92
C GLU A 146 -19.48 -9.60 -5.37
N ALA A 147 -18.26 -10.07 -5.18
CA ALA A 147 -17.07 -9.24 -5.34
C ALA A 147 -16.27 -9.57 -6.62
N TYR A 148 -16.37 -10.79 -7.14
CA TYR A 148 -15.55 -11.26 -8.24
C TYR A 148 -16.34 -11.72 -9.46
N SER A 149 -17.46 -12.41 -9.29
CA SER A 149 -18.21 -12.98 -10.41
C SER A 149 -18.63 -11.90 -11.42
N GLY A 150 -18.28 -12.09 -12.70
CA GLY A 150 -18.58 -11.13 -13.75
C GLY A 150 -17.81 -9.80 -13.68
N SER A 151 -16.86 -9.64 -12.75
CA SER A 151 -16.09 -8.39 -12.60
C SER A 151 -14.98 -8.24 -13.64
N GLY A 152 -14.61 -9.32 -14.35
CA GLY A 152 -13.49 -9.38 -15.27
C GLY A 152 -12.12 -9.37 -14.59
N LEU A 153 -12.07 -9.45 -13.26
CA LEU A 153 -10.82 -9.57 -12.51
C LEU A 153 -10.17 -10.94 -12.74
N LEU A 154 -8.84 -11.00 -12.62
CA LEU A 154 -8.11 -12.26 -12.63
C LEU A 154 -8.26 -12.94 -11.28
N VAL A 155 -8.80 -14.16 -11.30
CA VAL A 155 -8.97 -15.01 -10.13
C VAL A 155 -8.20 -16.31 -10.30
N LEU A 156 -7.71 -16.89 -9.20
CA LEU A 156 -7.07 -18.19 -9.21
C LEU A 156 -8.14 -19.26 -9.53
N GLU A 157 -8.00 -19.93 -10.67
CA GLU A 157 -8.87 -21.02 -11.08
C GLU A 157 -8.45 -22.34 -10.42
N GLY A 158 -7.14 -22.53 -10.30
CA GLY A 158 -6.57 -23.74 -9.68
C GLY A 158 -5.06 -23.75 -9.70
N VAL A 159 -4.50 -24.76 -9.08
CA VAL A 159 -3.08 -25.08 -9.13
C VAL A 159 -2.95 -26.50 -9.67
N LYS A 160 -2.04 -26.72 -10.61
CA LYS A 160 -1.72 -28.02 -11.19
C LYS A 160 -0.21 -28.18 -11.30
N ASP A 161 0.35 -29.24 -10.73
CA ASP A 161 1.79 -29.48 -10.67
C ASP A 161 2.56 -28.26 -10.13
N HIS A 162 2.06 -27.62 -9.05
CA HIS A 162 2.55 -26.36 -8.46
C HIS A 162 2.41 -25.11 -9.36
N TYR A 163 1.84 -25.20 -10.56
CA TYR A 163 1.62 -24.05 -11.44
C TYR A 163 0.23 -23.45 -11.22
N ARG A 164 0.19 -22.15 -10.96
CA ARG A 164 -1.07 -21.41 -10.81
C ARG A 164 -1.71 -21.14 -12.16
N ARG A 165 -2.99 -21.42 -12.25
CA ARG A 165 -3.84 -21.07 -13.39
C ARG A 165 -4.81 -19.98 -13.00
N TYR A 166 -4.93 -18.97 -13.84
CA TYR A 166 -5.82 -17.84 -13.63
C TYR A 166 -6.83 -17.74 -14.75
N ALA A 167 -8.06 -17.40 -14.41
CA ALA A 167 -9.12 -17.08 -15.34
C ALA A 167 -9.70 -15.69 -15.04
N ARG A 168 -10.43 -15.12 -15.99
CA ARG A 168 -11.26 -13.94 -15.71
C ARG A 168 -12.57 -14.40 -15.10
N SER A 169 -12.97 -13.72 -14.05
CA SER A 169 -14.25 -13.96 -13.39
C SER A 169 -15.42 -13.35 -14.15
#